data_b548d0566ea41ae8b8632a49d39ca108
#
_entry.id   b548d0566ea41ae8b8632a49d39ca108
#
_cell.length_a   1.000
_cell.length_b   1.000
_cell.length_c   1.000
_cell.angle_alpha   90.00
_cell.angle_beta   90.00
_cell.angle_gamma   90.00
#
_symmetry.space_group_name_H-M   'P 1'
#
loop_
_entity.id
_entity.type
_entity.pdbx_description
1 polymer ?
#
loop_
_entity_poly.entity_id
_entity_poly.type
_entity_poly.pdbx_seq_one_letter_code
_entity_poly.pdbx_strand_id
1 'polypeptide(L)'
;MQTNNSKEKVRQLQNKLYLTAKKCDSRRFHALYDKVYRDDVLFEAWKRVKANKGSSGVDGIKIEDVEAMGIEKYLSEIKSELMNGKYKPSPVKRVMIPKPDGSERPLGIPTVKDRIVQMATKIAIEPVFEADFRECSYGFRPKRSAKQALEKVRKAMKKMKAEIKRNVNNRSLLGAKEEDLIKNLNPKITGWKNYYSTKTNEKWMQALDWYIICSFARWYNKKHRRRHHMSKVGFVRNSIYEKGLKKMAKA
;
A
#
# COMPACT_ATOMS: atom_id res chain seq x y z
N MET A 1 -12.00 26.00 -24.45
CA MET A 1 -11.53 26.69 -23.23
C MET A 1 -12.11 26.18 -21.90
N GLN A 2 -13.26 25.47 -21.87
CA GLN A 2 -13.88 24.95 -20.62
C GLN A 2 -13.10 23.79 -19.93
N THR A 3 -12.31 23.05 -20.65
CA THR A 3 -11.68 21.79 -20.16
C THR A 3 -10.57 21.98 -19.13
N ASN A 4 -9.75 23.03 -19.22
CA ASN A 4 -8.68 23.29 -18.26
C ASN A 4 -9.19 23.88 -16.94
N ASN A 5 -10.28 24.61 -16.99
CA ASN A 5 -10.90 25.23 -15.83
C ASN A 5 -11.56 24.20 -14.89
N SER A 6 -12.21 23.15 -15.43
CA SER A 6 -12.83 22.08 -14.60
C SER A 6 -11.80 21.27 -13.80
N LYS A 7 -10.69 20.89 -14.41
CA LYS A 7 -9.62 20.12 -13.73
C LYS A 7 -9.00 20.94 -12.60
N GLU A 8 -8.77 22.22 -12.81
CA GLU A 8 -8.21 23.11 -11.80
C GLU A 8 -9.19 23.33 -10.63
N LYS A 9 -10.48 23.57 -10.91
CA LYS A 9 -11.53 23.67 -9.89
C LYS A 9 -11.65 22.42 -9.03
N VAL A 10 -11.59 21.23 -9.65
CA VAL A 10 -11.60 19.95 -8.93
C VAL A 10 -10.36 19.81 -8.05
N ARG A 11 -9.19 20.17 -8.55
CA ARG A 11 -7.94 20.13 -7.77
C ARG A 11 -7.98 21.07 -6.56
N GLN A 12 -8.50 22.27 -6.73
CA GLN A 12 -8.69 23.23 -5.63
C GLN A 12 -9.65 22.69 -4.59
N LEU A 13 -10.77 22.07 -5.00
CA LEU A 13 -11.72 21.39 -4.11
C LEU A 13 -11.01 20.29 -3.32
N GLN A 14 -10.28 19.41 -4.00
CA GLN A 14 -9.57 18.30 -3.36
C GLN A 14 -8.51 18.79 -2.37
N ASN A 15 -7.73 19.82 -2.72
CA ASN A 15 -6.76 20.42 -1.82
C ASN A 15 -7.43 21.03 -0.58
N LYS A 16 -8.55 21.73 -0.75
CA LYS A 16 -9.31 22.31 0.36
C LYS A 16 -9.83 21.24 1.30
N LEU A 17 -10.39 20.14 0.79
CA LEU A 17 -10.88 19.01 1.59
C LEU A 17 -9.72 18.33 2.34
N TYR A 18 -8.62 18.05 1.67
CA TYR A 18 -7.43 17.45 2.26
C TYR A 18 -6.85 18.30 3.40
N LEU A 19 -6.63 19.59 3.16
CA LEU A 19 -6.07 20.50 4.18
C LEU A 19 -7.01 20.65 5.36
N THR A 20 -8.32 20.67 5.11
CA THR A 20 -9.31 20.77 6.18
C THR A 20 -9.36 19.49 7.04
N ALA A 21 -9.29 18.31 6.42
CA ALA A 21 -9.18 17.03 7.13
C ALA A 21 -7.87 16.93 7.92
N LYS A 22 -6.74 17.35 7.31
CA LYS A 22 -5.42 17.28 7.95
C LYS A 22 -5.24 18.20 9.15
N LYS A 23 -5.98 19.33 9.19
CA LYS A 23 -5.92 20.28 10.32
C LYS A 23 -6.62 19.79 11.58
N CYS A 24 -7.60 18.90 11.46
CA CYS A 24 -8.43 18.47 12.58
C CYS A 24 -8.88 17.03 12.38
N ASP A 25 -8.25 16.10 13.08
CA ASP A 25 -8.51 14.65 12.99
C ASP A 25 -9.93 14.26 13.46
N SER A 26 -10.56 15.08 14.32
CA SER A 26 -11.91 14.86 14.80
C SER A 26 -12.99 15.51 13.93
N ARG A 27 -12.63 16.19 12.84
CA ARG A 27 -13.57 16.91 11.99
C ARG A 27 -14.53 15.96 11.28
N ARG A 28 -15.83 16.24 11.40
CA ARG A 28 -16.88 15.58 10.63
C ARG A 28 -17.27 16.43 9.42
N PHE A 29 -17.39 15.77 8.27
CA PHE A 29 -17.80 16.39 7.02
C PHE A 29 -19.29 16.08 6.78
N HIS A 30 -20.15 17.04 7.01
CA HIS A 30 -21.62 16.87 6.87
C HIS A 30 -22.14 17.12 5.45
N ALA A 31 -21.37 17.86 4.64
CA ALA A 31 -21.75 18.31 3.30
C ALA A 31 -20.72 17.87 2.25
N LEU A 32 -20.66 16.55 1.98
CA LEU A 32 -19.84 15.99 0.90
C LEU A 32 -20.68 15.57 -0.30
N TYR A 33 -21.95 15.25 -0.10
CA TYR A 33 -22.84 14.77 -1.17
C TYR A 33 -23.04 15.81 -2.26
N ASP A 34 -23.19 17.09 -1.88
CA ASP A 34 -23.29 18.21 -2.82
C ASP A 34 -22.04 18.39 -3.71
N LYS A 35 -20.89 17.89 -3.29
CA LYS A 35 -19.66 17.92 -4.08
C LYS A 35 -19.67 16.87 -5.20
N VAL A 36 -20.42 15.76 -5.02
CA VAL A 36 -20.47 14.65 -5.99
C VAL A 36 -21.16 15.09 -7.29
N TYR A 37 -22.25 15.85 -7.20
CA TYR A 37 -23.03 16.27 -8.38
C TYR A 37 -22.67 17.67 -8.93
N ARG A 38 -21.51 18.21 -8.56
CA ARG A 38 -20.98 19.43 -9.18
C ARG A 38 -20.62 19.15 -10.64
N ASP A 39 -20.89 20.09 -11.52
CA ASP A 39 -20.65 19.96 -12.96
C ASP A 39 -19.18 19.69 -13.27
N ASP A 40 -18.26 20.38 -12.60
CA ASP A 40 -16.82 20.18 -12.76
C ASP A 40 -16.37 18.81 -12.30
N VAL A 41 -16.94 18.27 -11.23
CA VAL A 41 -16.63 16.94 -10.67
C VAL A 41 -17.20 15.84 -11.59
N LEU A 42 -18.45 15.95 -12.04
CA LEU A 42 -19.04 14.98 -12.97
C LEU A 42 -18.31 14.95 -14.31
N PHE A 43 -17.89 16.10 -14.82
CA PHE A 43 -17.14 16.18 -16.07
C PHE A 43 -15.73 15.58 -15.93
N GLU A 44 -15.04 15.83 -14.82
CA GLU A 44 -13.75 15.20 -14.54
C GLU A 44 -13.90 13.69 -14.33
N ALA A 45 -14.98 13.23 -13.67
CA ALA A 45 -15.32 11.82 -13.50
C ALA A 45 -15.52 11.14 -14.86
N TRP A 46 -16.30 11.76 -15.75
CA TRP A 46 -16.48 11.28 -17.12
C TRP A 46 -15.15 11.12 -17.85
N LYS A 47 -14.26 12.14 -17.82
CA LYS A 47 -12.94 12.05 -18.45
C LYS A 47 -12.13 10.86 -17.96
N ARG A 48 -12.15 10.59 -16.66
CA ARG A 48 -11.43 9.46 -16.06
C ARG A 48 -12.06 8.12 -16.47
N VAL A 49 -13.39 8.03 -16.50
CA VAL A 49 -14.10 6.82 -16.95
C VAL A 49 -13.82 6.54 -18.42
N LYS A 50 -13.86 7.57 -19.28
CA LYS A 50 -13.51 7.47 -20.70
C LYS A 50 -12.09 6.99 -20.91
N ALA A 51 -11.12 7.56 -20.18
CA ALA A 51 -9.69 7.17 -20.28
C ALA A 51 -9.45 5.69 -19.92
N ASN A 52 -10.28 5.10 -19.07
CA ASN A 52 -10.16 3.69 -18.67
C ASN A 52 -10.67 2.69 -19.72
N LYS A 53 -11.36 3.13 -20.77
CA LYS A 53 -11.86 2.31 -21.90
C LYS A 53 -12.53 1.00 -21.46
N GLY A 54 -13.36 1.03 -20.41
CA GLY A 54 -14.00 -0.16 -19.85
C GLY A 54 -15.19 -0.63 -20.70
N SER A 55 -15.49 -1.94 -20.70
CA SER A 55 -16.63 -2.54 -21.39
C SER A 55 -17.98 -2.06 -20.86
N SER A 56 -19.06 -2.26 -21.63
CA SER A 56 -20.45 -1.94 -21.23
C SER A 56 -20.91 -2.73 -20.02
N GLY A 57 -21.79 -2.16 -19.23
CA GLY A 57 -22.47 -2.81 -18.12
C GLY A 57 -23.61 -3.73 -18.57
N VAL A 58 -24.58 -3.93 -17.68
CA VAL A 58 -25.79 -4.73 -17.94
C VAL A 58 -26.73 -4.06 -18.97
N ASP A 59 -26.68 -2.73 -19.07
CA ASP A 59 -27.44 -1.89 -19.99
C ASP A 59 -26.95 -1.94 -21.44
N GLY A 60 -25.77 -2.52 -21.68
CA GLY A 60 -25.15 -2.59 -23.01
C GLY A 60 -24.56 -1.27 -23.50
N ILE A 61 -24.76 -0.14 -22.78
CA ILE A 61 -24.30 1.19 -23.20
C ILE A 61 -22.77 1.27 -23.11
N LYS A 62 -22.15 1.63 -24.23
CA LYS A 62 -20.70 1.85 -24.33
C LYS A 62 -20.35 3.33 -24.13
N ILE A 63 -19.05 3.59 -24.01
CA ILE A 63 -18.50 4.96 -23.88
C ILE A 63 -18.82 5.79 -25.13
N GLU A 64 -18.71 5.18 -26.31
CA GLU A 64 -18.99 5.77 -27.60
C GLU A 64 -20.46 6.19 -27.75
N ASP A 65 -21.37 5.37 -27.23
CA ASP A 65 -22.82 5.66 -27.23
C ASP A 65 -23.14 6.90 -26.41
N VAL A 66 -22.51 7.04 -25.23
CA VAL A 66 -22.66 8.24 -24.39
C VAL A 66 -22.14 9.49 -25.09
N GLU A 67 -21.05 9.38 -25.86
CA GLU A 67 -20.53 10.50 -26.66
C GLU A 67 -21.52 10.89 -27.77
N ALA A 68 -22.11 9.91 -28.43
CA ALA A 68 -23.12 10.17 -29.48
C ALA A 68 -24.43 10.78 -28.92
N MET A 69 -24.84 10.43 -27.69
CA MET A 69 -25.99 11.04 -27.00
C MET A 69 -25.77 12.49 -26.58
N GLY A 70 -24.54 12.95 -26.57
CA GLY A 70 -24.15 14.26 -26.06
C GLY A 70 -23.81 14.27 -24.56
N ILE A 71 -22.54 14.49 -24.27
CA ILE A 71 -21.98 14.37 -22.91
C ILE A 71 -22.66 15.33 -21.93
N GLU A 72 -22.91 16.57 -22.34
CA GLU A 72 -23.49 17.59 -21.46
C GLU A 72 -24.91 17.19 -21.02
N LYS A 73 -25.74 16.70 -21.94
CA LYS A 73 -27.07 16.20 -21.67
C LYS A 73 -27.02 15.01 -20.70
N TYR A 74 -26.17 14.03 -20.97
CA TYR A 74 -26.03 12.83 -20.14
C TYR A 74 -25.59 13.15 -18.71
N LEU A 75 -24.62 14.06 -18.54
CA LEU A 75 -24.17 14.48 -17.21
C LEU A 75 -25.22 15.34 -16.48
N SER A 76 -26.02 16.14 -17.20
CA SER A 76 -27.14 16.89 -16.63
C SER A 76 -28.24 15.98 -16.09
N GLU A 77 -28.53 14.86 -16.77
CA GLU A 77 -29.48 13.85 -16.31
C GLU A 77 -28.97 13.20 -15.01
N ILE A 78 -27.70 12.78 -14.96
CA ILE A 78 -27.06 12.21 -13.75
C ILE A 78 -27.13 13.21 -12.60
N LYS A 79 -26.80 14.46 -12.86
CA LYS A 79 -26.85 15.55 -11.87
C LYS A 79 -28.25 15.70 -11.30
N SER A 80 -29.28 15.77 -12.17
CA SER A 80 -30.68 15.90 -11.77
C SER A 80 -31.14 14.73 -10.89
N GLU A 81 -30.77 13.50 -11.25
CA GLU A 81 -31.10 12.32 -10.45
C GLU A 81 -30.44 12.34 -9.06
N LEU A 82 -29.18 12.75 -8.99
CA LEU A 82 -28.44 12.85 -7.72
C LEU A 82 -29.03 13.97 -6.85
N MET A 83 -29.30 15.15 -7.41
CA MET A 83 -29.88 16.28 -6.66
C MET A 83 -31.28 15.96 -6.08
N ASN A 84 -32.09 15.22 -6.82
CA ASN A 84 -33.44 14.86 -6.42
C ASN A 84 -33.49 13.56 -5.58
N GLY A 85 -32.35 12.93 -5.26
CA GLY A 85 -32.28 11.66 -4.53
C GLY A 85 -32.93 10.48 -5.27
N LYS A 86 -33.10 10.58 -6.60
CA LYS A 86 -33.74 9.56 -7.45
C LYS A 86 -32.73 8.57 -8.04
N TYR A 87 -31.43 8.85 -7.93
CA TYR A 87 -30.39 7.95 -8.45
C TYR A 87 -30.42 6.61 -7.71
N LYS A 88 -30.51 5.53 -8.47
CA LYS A 88 -30.37 4.15 -7.98
C LYS A 88 -29.31 3.44 -8.81
N PRO A 89 -28.31 2.79 -8.18
CA PRO A 89 -27.32 2.03 -8.92
C PRO A 89 -27.96 0.83 -9.63
N SER A 90 -27.51 0.56 -10.85
CA SER A 90 -27.95 -0.58 -11.64
C SER A 90 -27.25 -1.87 -11.17
N PRO A 91 -27.84 -3.06 -11.43
CA PRO A 91 -27.13 -4.32 -11.25
C PRO A 91 -25.83 -4.36 -12.07
N VAL A 92 -24.82 -5.06 -11.54
CA VAL A 92 -23.55 -5.23 -12.25
C VAL A 92 -23.62 -6.42 -13.20
N LYS A 93 -23.03 -6.30 -14.39
CA LYS A 93 -22.82 -7.44 -15.32
C LYS A 93 -21.75 -8.34 -14.74
N ARG A 94 -22.09 -9.58 -14.41
CA ARG A 94 -21.15 -10.56 -13.88
C ARG A 94 -20.38 -11.23 -15.02
N VAL A 95 -19.05 -11.21 -14.91
CA VAL A 95 -18.12 -11.93 -15.82
C VAL A 95 -17.18 -12.77 -14.96
N MET A 96 -16.98 -14.03 -15.34
CA MET A 96 -16.05 -14.93 -14.63
C MET A 96 -14.65 -14.77 -15.23
N ILE A 97 -13.67 -14.56 -14.37
CA ILE A 97 -12.25 -14.43 -14.77
C ILE A 97 -11.48 -15.64 -14.24
N PRO A 98 -10.79 -16.41 -15.11
CA PRO A 98 -10.00 -17.54 -14.70
C PRO A 98 -8.79 -17.08 -13.87
N LYS A 99 -8.48 -17.83 -12.80
CA LYS A 99 -7.27 -17.66 -11.98
C LYS A 99 -6.18 -18.66 -12.41
N PRO A 100 -4.90 -18.40 -12.07
CA PRO A 100 -3.81 -19.31 -12.36
C PRO A 100 -3.94 -20.72 -11.75
N ASP A 101 -4.74 -20.86 -10.69
CA ASP A 101 -5.02 -22.11 -9.99
C ASP A 101 -6.18 -22.92 -10.62
N GLY A 102 -6.72 -22.48 -11.77
CA GLY A 102 -7.85 -23.10 -12.45
C GLY A 102 -9.23 -22.75 -11.88
N SER A 103 -9.32 -22.04 -10.75
CA SER A 103 -10.58 -21.54 -10.23
C SER A 103 -10.99 -20.24 -10.94
N GLU A 104 -12.26 -19.87 -10.83
CA GLU A 104 -12.79 -18.62 -11.39
C GLU A 104 -13.09 -17.60 -10.29
N ARG A 105 -12.98 -16.32 -10.63
CA ARG A 105 -13.47 -15.24 -9.76
C ARG A 105 -14.53 -14.41 -10.47
N PRO A 106 -15.65 -14.09 -9.82
CA PRO A 106 -16.63 -13.19 -10.39
C PRO A 106 -16.11 -11.75 -10.42
N LEU A 107 -16.26 -11.09 -11.55
CA LEU A 107 -16.04 -9.65 -11.72
C LEU A 107 -17.39 -9.00 -12.02
N GLY A 108 -17.79 -7.99 -11.23
CA GLY A 108 -18.96 -7.17 -11.52
C GLY A 108 -18.56 -5.94 -12.34
N ILE A 109 -19.16 -5.77 -13.52
CA ILE A 109 -18.95 -4.60 -14.38
C ILE A 109 -20.15 -3.68 -14.24
N PRO A 110 -20.00 -2.49 -13.61
CA PRO A 110 -21.07 -1.50 -13.49
C PRO A 110 -21.35 -0.80 -14.83
N THR A 111 -22.51 -0.20 -14.97
CA THR A 111 -22.87 0.64 -16.12
C THR A 111 -21.94 1.86 -16.23
N VAL A 112 -21.91 2.51 -17.39
CA VAL A 112 -21.12 3.73 -17.61
C VAL A 112 -21.60 4.83 -16.63
N LYS A 113 -22.92 4.95 -16.44
CA LYS A 113 -23.54 5.88 -15.49
C LYS A 113 -23.04 5.66 -14.07
N ASP A 114 -23.10 4.43 -13.58
CA ASP A 114 -22.65 4.08 -12.24
C ASP A 114 -21.15 4.31 -12.04
N ARG A 115 -20.35 4.04 -13.06
CA ARG A 115 -18.88 4.34 -13.02
C ARG A 115 -18.61 5.83 -12.90
N ILE A 116 -19.41 6.69 -13.56
CA ILE A 116 -19.27 8.14 -13.45
C ILE A 116 -19.62 8.58 -12.02
N VAL A 117 -20.74 8.10 -11.46
CA VAL A 117 -21.14 8.43 -10.09
C VAL A 117 -20.14 7.93 -9.06
N GLN A 118 -19.64 6.69 -9.21
CA GLN A 118 -18.59 6.14 -8.35
C GLN A 118 -17.29 6.96 -8.43
N MET A 119 -16.89 7.38 -9.65
CA MET A 119 -15.72 8.21 -9.82
C MET A 119 -15.88 9.60 -9.25
N ALA A 120 -17.05 10.22 -9.41
CA ALA A 120 -17.39 11.52 -8.81
C ALA A 120 -17.36 11.44 -7.28
N THR A 121 -17.96 10.39 -6.72
CA THR A 121 -17.88 10.10 -5.28
C THR A 121 -16.46 9.93 -4.81
N LYS A 122 -15.65 9.14 -5.53
CA LYS A 122 -14.21 8.97 -5.22
C LYS A 122 -13.48 10.31 -5.22
N ILE A 123 -13.70 11.17 -6.23
CA ILE A 123 -13.07 12.50 -6.32
C ILE A 123 -13.39 13.35 -5.07
N ALA A 124 -14.60 13.27 -4.57
CA ALA A 124 -15.05 14.06 -3.42
C ALA A 124 -14.50 13.51 -2.08
N ILE A 125 -14.49 12.17 -1.88
CA ILE A 125 -14.15 11.59 -0.57
C ILE A 125 -12.66 11.24 -0.43
N GLU A 126 -11.96 10.89 -1.51
CA GLU A 126 -10.56 10.44 -1.49
C GLU A 126 -9.61 11.40 -0.74
N PRO A 127 -9.71 12.75 -0.89
CA PRO A 127 -8.85 13.67 -0.16
C PRO A 127 -9.00 13.61 1.35
N VAL A 128 -10.20 13.34 1.84
CA VAL A 128 -10.49 13.22 3.28
C VAL A 128 -9.81 11.98 3.85
N PHE A 129 -10.00 10.83 3.20
CA PHE A 129 -9.35 9.59 3.62
C PHE A 129 -7.82 9.64 3.45
N GLU A 130 -7.32 10.31 2.38
CA GLU A 130 -5.88 10.46 2.15
C GLU A 130 -5.19 11.22 3.28
N ALA A 131 -5.89 12.16 3.93
CA ALA A 131 -5.36 12.89 5.08
C ALA A 131 -5.07 12.01 6.30
N ASP A 132 -5.86 10.92 6.48
CA ASP A 132 -5.76 10.03 7.64
C ASP A 132 -4.85 8.83 7.39
N PHE A 133 -4.51 8.54 6.14
CA PHE A 133 -3.65 7.39 5.84
C PHE A 133 -2.25 7.56 6.42
N ARG A 134 -1.79 6.51 7.09
CA ARG A 134 -0.40 6.42 7.57
C ARG A 134 0.58 6.34 6.39
N GLU A 135 1.80 6.82 6.59
CA GLU A 135 2.85 6.80 5.55
C GLU A 135 3.22 5.38 5.07
N CYS A 136 3.00 4.36 5.88
CA CYS A 136 3.24 2.96 5.53
C CYS A 136 2.13 2.33 4.67
N SER A 137 0.99 3.00 4.47
CA SER A 137 -0.08 2.55 3.58
C SER A 137 0.23 2.91 2.13
N TYR A 138 0.18 1.94 1.23
CA TYR A 138 0.51 2.11 -0.20
C TYR A 138 -0.60 1.69 -1.15
N GLY A 139 -1.49 0.76 -0.73
CA GLY A 139 -2.53 0.21 -1.59
C GLY A 139 -3.59 1.24 -1.95
N PHE A 140 -3.95 1.31 -3.23
CA PHE A 140 -5.04 2.12 -3.78
C PHE A 140 -4.97 3.63 -3.49
N ARG A 141 -3.79 4.15 -3.14
CA ARG A 141 -3.57 5.57 -2.85
C ARG A 141 -2.98 6.31 -4.04
N PRO A 142 -3.36 7.61 -4.24
CA PRO A 142 -2.76 8.44 -5.28
C PRO A 142 -1.24 8.54 -5.09
N LYS A 143 -0.51 8.47 -6.20
CA LYS A 143 0.98 8.60 -6.22
C LYS A 143 1.73 7.57 -5.35
N ARG A 144 1.07 6.49 -4.89
CA ARG A 144 1.68 5.36 -4.19
C ARG A 144 1.67 4.11 -5.07
N SER A 145 2.67 3.26 -4.90
CA SER A 145 2.80 2.03 -5.69
C SER A 145 3.35 0.87 -4.86
N ALA A 146 3.10 -0.36 -5.31
CA ALA A 146 3.67 -1.57 -4.72
C ALA A 146 5.21 -1.54 -4.76
N LYS A 147 5.80 -0.97 -5.83
CA LYS A 147 7.27 -0.79 -5.94
C LYS A 147 7.83 0.05 -4.80
N GLN A 148 7.19 1.18 -4.47
CA GLN A 148 7.61 2.03 -3.35
C GLN A 148 7.49 1.31 -2.00
N ALA A 149 6.44 0.50 -1.80
CA ALA A 149 6.29 -0.33 -0.61
C ALA A 149 7.45 -1.32 -0.46
N LEU A 150 7.78 -2.04 -1.55
CA LEU A 150 8.92 -2.98 -1.59
C LEU A 150 10.25 -2.27 -1.34
N GLU A 151 10.47 -1.09 -1.91
CA GLU A 151 11.68 -0.31 -1.67
C GLU A 151 11.82 0.10 -0.19
N LYS A 152 10.71 0.48 0.46
CA LYS A 152 10.73 0.80 1.90
C LYS A 152 11.11 -0.42 2.74
N VAL A 153 10.59 -1.59 2.41
CA VAL A 153 10.96 -2.85 3.08
C VAL A 153 12.44 -3.18 2.83
N ARG A 154 12.93 -3.08 1.59
CA ARG A 154 14.36 -3.30 1.26
C ARG A 154 15.28 -2.36 2.03
N LYS A 155 14.92 -1.07 2.13
CA LYS A 155 15.66 -0.08 2.94
C LYS A 155 15.68 -0.45 4.41
N ALA A 156 14.56 -0.92 4.97
CA ALA A 156 14.47 -1.37 6.35
C ALA A 156 15.38 -2.61 6.60
N MET A 157 15.34 -3.60 5.70
CA MET A 157 16.23 -4.77 5.77
C MET A 157 17.72 -4.37 5.71
N LYS A 158 18.09 -3.43 4.84
CA LYS A 158 19.47 -2.93 4.74
C LYS A 158 19.89 -2.25 6.04
N LYS A 159 19.02 -1.45 6.66
CA LYS A 159 19.27 -0.84 7.97
C LYS A 159 19.46 -1.91 9.06
N MET A 160 18.60 -2.95 9.09
CA MET A 160 18.71 -4.03 10.07
C MET A 160 20.02 -4.82 9.89
N LYS A 161 20.43 -5.14 8.65
CA LYS A 161 21.73 -5.79 8.39
C LYS A 161 22.91 -4.93 8.85
N ALA A 162 22.87 -3.62 8.64
CA ALA A 162 23.89 -2.70 9.12
C ALA A 162 23.94 -2.65 10.66
N GLU A 163 22.79 -2.70 11.31
CA GLU A 163 22.67 -2.75 12.77
C GLU A 163 23.25 -4.06 13.33
N ILE A 164 22.92 -5.20 12.74
CA ILE A 164 23.50 -6.50 13.09
C ILE A 164 25.04 -6.45 12.95
N LYS A 165 25.54 -5.92 11.82
CA LYS A 165 26.97 -5.78 11.59
C LYS A 165 27.66 -4.93 12.66
N ARG A 166 27.02 -3.83 13.08
CA ARG A 166 27.54 -2.92 14.10
C ARG A 166 27.60 -3.58 15.48
N ASN A 167 26.57 -4.37 15.84
CA ASN A 167 26.44 -5.00 17.14
C ASN A 167 27.12 -6.36 17.29
N VAL A 168 27.54 -6.98 16.19
CA VAL A 168 28.17 -8.31 16.23
C VAL A 168 29.55 -8.30 15.55
N ASN A 169 29.67 -7.66 14.38
CA ASN A 169 30.83 -7.83 13.52
C ASN A 169 31.79 -6.62 13.52
N ASN A 170 31.82 -5.86 14.62
CA ASN A 170 32.75 -4.77 14.81
C ASN A 170 34.05 -5.29 15.44
N ARG A 171 35.23 -4.74 15.03
CA ARG A 171 36.52 -5.10 15.58
C ARG A 171 36.62 -4.84 17.09
N SER A 172 36.04 -3.77 17.59
CA SER A 172 36.00 -3.43 19.03
C SER A 172 35.28 -4.48 19.88
N LEU A 173 34.47 -5.34 19.28
CA LEU A 173 33.69 -6.37 19.97
C LEU A 173 34.36 -7.74 20.00
N LEU A 174 35.60 -7.87 19.49
CA LEU A 174 36.30 -9.15 19.50
C LEU A 174 36.63 -9.65 20.92
N GLY A 175 36.78 -8.74 21.90
CA GLY A 175 36.96 -9.07 23.33
C GLY A 175 35.66 -9.42 24.06
N ALA A 176 34.48 -9.08 23.49
CA ALA A 176 33.22 -9.28 24.16
C ALA A 176 32.87 -10.77 24.35
N LYS A 177 32.00 -11.05 25.32
CA LYS A 177 31.39 -12.37 25.47
C LYS A 177 30.21 -12.52 24.50
N GLU A 178 29.93 -13.74 24.07
CA GLU A 178 28.86 -14.04 23.12
C GLU A 178 27.49 -13.66 23.69
N GLU A 179 27.30 -13.87 25.01
CA GLU A 179 26.08 -13.54 25.76
C GLU A 179 25.79 -12.05 25.75
N ASP A 180 26.80 -11.20 25.86
CA ASP A 180 26.64 -9.75 25.82
C ASP A 180 26.17 -9.26 24.45
N LEU A 181 26.72 -9.85 23.38
CA LEU A 181 26.30 -9.55 22.01
C LEU A 181 24.85 -9.96 21.78
N ILE A 182 24.43 -11.13 22.28
CA ILE A 182 23.06 -11.63 22.20
C ILE A 182 22.11 -10.73 22.98
N LYS A 183 22.48 -10.35 24.22
CA LYS A 183 21.68 -9.45 25.06
C LYS A 183 21.44 -8.08 24.40
N ASN A 184 22.46 -7.54 23.73
CA ASN A 184 22.38 -6.26 23.03
C ASN A 184 21.58 -6.35 21.71
N LEU A 185 21.56 -7.51 21.04
CA LEU A 185 20.89 -7.69 19.76
C LEU A 185 19.42 -8.07 19.93
N ASN A 186 19.03 -8.82 20.94
CA ASN A 186 17.68 -9.33 21.16
C ASN A 186 16.58 -8.25 21.21
N PRO A 187 16.74 -7.09 21.88
CA PRO A 187 15.73 -6.03 21.86
C PRO A 187 15.48 -5.51 20.45
N LYS A 188 16.53 -5.40 19.62
CA LYS A 188 16.45 -4.93 18.24
C LYS A 188 15.74 -5.95 17.35
N ILE A 189 16.03 -7.25 17.52
CA ILE A 189 15.33 -8.35 16.87
C ILE A 189 13.83 -8.29 17.21
N THR A 190 13.50 -8.17 18.50
CA THR A 190 12.11 -8.13 18.97
C THR A 190 11.36 -6.93 18.42
N GLY A 191 11.93 -5.73 18.52
CA GLY A 191 11.33 -4.51 18.00
C GLY A 191 11.09 -4.58 16.49
N TRP A 192 12.08 -5.06 15.75
CA TRP A 192 11.98 -5.20 14.30
C TRP A 192 10.95 -6.28 13.89
N LYS A 193 10.94 -7.43 14.56
CA LYS A 193 9.97 -8.51 14.38
C LYS A 193 8.55 -8.02 14.61
N ASN A 194 8.29 -7.33 15.71
CA ASN A 194 6.96 -6.82 16.06
C ASN A 194 6.42 -5.84 15.02
N TYR A 195 7.28 -5.05 14.40
CA TYR A 195 6.88 -4.06 13.41
C TYR A 195 6.73 -4.63 11.98
N TYR A 196 7.60 -5.54 11.58
CA TYR A 196 7.67 -6.01 10.18
C TYR A 196 7.19 -7.44 9.96
N SER A 197 7.01 -8.28 11.00
CA SER A 197 6.61 -9.67 10.81
C SER A 197 5.15 -9.80 10.38
N THR A 198 4.96 -10.41 9.21
CA THR A 198 3.64 -10.77 8.65
C THR A 198 3.69 -12.20 8.15
N LYS A 199 2.52 -12.83 7.91
CA LYS A 199 2.46 -14.19 7.34
C LYS A 199 3.12 -14.30 5.96
N THR A 200 3.19 -13.21 5.21
CA THR A 200 3.65 -13.20 3.81
C THR A 200 5.16 -12.95 3.64
N ASN A 201 5.88 -12.54 4.70
CA ASN A 201 7.30 -12.18 4.59
C ASN A 201 8.25 -13.14 5.32
N GLU A 202 7.80 -14.35 5.61
CA GLU A 202 8.55 -15.39 6.34
C GLU A 202 9.95 -15.65 5.72
N LYS A 203 10.01 -15.75 4.38
CA LYS A 203 11.30 -15.94 3.65
C LYS A 203 12.30 -14.82 3.93
N TRP A 204 11.84 -13.59 4.11
CA TRP A 204 12.71 -12.44 4.40
C TRP A 204 13.21 -12.47 5.84
N MET A 205 12.37 -12.93 6.76
CA MET A 205 12.74 -13.15 8.16
C MET A 205 13.79 -14.24 8.29
N GLN A 206 13.62 -15.36 7.59
CA GLN A 206 14.59 -16.45 7.53
C GLN A 206 15.94 -15.97 6.95
N ALA A 207 15.90 -15.12 5.91
CA ALA A 207 17.11 -14.54 5.33
C ALA A 207 17.86 -13.61 6.32
N LEU A 208 17.13 -12.93 7.22
CA LEU A 208 17.76 -12.15 8.29
C LEU A 208 18.33 -13.04 9.39
N ASP A 209 17.63 -14.11 9.79
CA ASP A 209 18.16 -15.10 10.73
C ASP A 209 19.46 -15.71 10.22
N TRP A 210 19.50 -16.09 8.95
CA TRP A 210 20.73 -16.58 8.31
C TRP A 210 21.84 -15.53 8.33
N TYR A 211 21.51 -14.26 8.05
CA TYR A 211 22.49 -13.17 8.11
C TYR A 211 23.06 -12.96 9.52
N ILE A 212 22.22 -13.10 10.57
CA ILE A 212 22.64 -13.04 11.97
C ILE A 212 23.63 -14.18 12.26
N ILE A 213 23.28 -15.44 11.93
CA ILE A 213 24.13 -16.61 12.13
C ILE A 213 25.49 -16.40 11.44
N CYS A 214 25.49 -15.97 10.18
CA CYS A 214 26.72 -15.68 9.44
C CYS A 214 27.55 -14.56 10.10
N SER A 215 26.89 -13.57 10.69
CA SER A 215 27.58 -12.48 11.37
C SER A 215 28.26 -12.93 12.66
N PHE A 216 27.61 -13.77 13.46
CA PHE A 216 28.20 -14.40 14.64
C PHE A 216 29.33 -15.37 14.25
N ALA A 217 29.17 -16.17 13.20
CA ALA A 217 30.21 -17.06 12.71
C ALA A 217 31.48 -16.30 12.29
N ARG A 218 31.32 -15.16 11.58
CA ARG A 218 32.44 -14.28 11.23
C ARG A 218 33.14 -13.71 12.46
N TRP A 219 32.35 -13.22 13.43
CA TRP A 219 32.89 -12.72 14.69
C TRP A 219 33.65 -13.81 15.45
N TYR A 220 33.06 -14.99 15.63
CA TYR A 220 33.68 -16.13 16.30
C TYR A 220 34.99 -16.53 15.64
N ASN A 221 35.00 -16.70 14.31
CA ASN A 221 36.19 -17.07 13.59
C ASN A 221 37.31 -16.03 13.65
N LYS A 222 36.96 -14.74 13.63
CA LYS A 222 37.95 -13.66 13.84
C LYS A 222 38.51 -13.67 15.26
N LYS A 223 37.66 -13.85 16.27
CA LYS A 223 38.07 -13.94 17.68
C LYS A 223 39.08 -15.09 17.89
N HIS A 224 38.84 -16.21 17.22
CA HIS A 224 39.71 -17.40 17.32
C HIS A 224 40.80 -17.49 16.22
N ARG A 225 41.05 -16.38 15.51
CA ARG A 225 42.10 -16.26 14.46
C ARG A 225 42.06 -17.35 13.39
N ARG A 226 40.85 -17.85 13.02
CA ARG A 226 40.66 -18.88 12.01
C ARG A 226 40.75 -18.29 10.61
N ARG A 227 41.41 -19.01 9.68
CA ARG A 227 41.59 -18.58 8.28
C ARG A 227 40.24 -18.48 7.54
N HIS A 228 39.37 -19.48 7.70
CA HIS A 228 38.12 -19.51 6.99
C HIS A 228 36.98 -18.87 7.82
N HIS A 229 36.47 -17.75 7.35
CA HIS A 229 35.48 -16.89 8.07
C HIS A 229 34.07 -17.51 8.26
N MET A 230 33.78 -18.61 7.55
CA MET A 230 32.52 -19.37 7.67
C MET A 230 32.74 -20.77 8.30
N SER A 231 33.91 -21.09 8.78
CA SER A 231 34.11 -22.34 9.52
C SER A 231 33.23 -22.34 10.80
N LYS A 232 32.86 -23.56 11.23
CA LYS A 232 32.06 -23.74 12.46
C LYS A 232 30.66 -23.04 12.50
N VAL A 233 30.08 -22.73 11.34
CA VAL A 233 28.73 -22.07 11.30
C VAL A 233 27.67 -22.89 12.06
N GLY A 234 27.65 -24.21 11.90
CA GLY A 234 26.73 -25.10 12.62
C GLY A 234 26.93 -25.04 14.13
N PHE A 235 28.19 -25.11 14.60
CA PHE A 235 28.50 -24.97 16.02
C PHE A 235 28.04 -23.61 16.58
N VAL A 236 28.38 -22.52 15.90
CA VAL A 236 28.00 -21.16 16.32
C VAL A 236 26.48 -21.00 16.32
N ARG A 237 25.79 -21.54 15.32
CA ARG A 237 24.32 -21.52 15.27
C ARG A 237 23.69 -22.15 16.52
N ASN A 238 24.17 -23.33 16.93
CA ASN A 238 23.66 -24.01 18.11
C ASN A 238 23.96 -23.20 19.37
N SER A 239 25.22 -22.78 19.56
CA SER A 239 25.67 -21.98 20.70
C SER A 239 24.83 -20.70 20.90
N ILE A 240 24.60 -19.91 19.84
CA ILE A 240 23.86 -18.64 19.98
C ILE A 240 22.38 -18.86 20.35
N TYR A 241 21.75 -19.93 19.85
CA TYR A 241 20.36 -20.23 20.21
C TYR A 241 20.23 -20.83 21.60
N GLU A 242 21.16 -21.69 22.02
CA GLU A 242 21.23 -22.21 23.40
C GLU A 242 21.42 -21.06 24.42
N LYS A 243 22.19 -20.04 24.05
CA LYS A 243 22.41 -18.82 24.85
C LYS A 243 21.29 -17.77 24.73
N GLY A 244 20.16 -18.13 24.10
CA GLY A 244 18.94 -17.34 24.11
C GLY A 244 18.83 -16.28 23.02
N LEU A 245 19.51 -16.41 21.88
CA LEU A 245 19.28 -15.56 20.72
C LEU A 245 17.84 -15.75 20.19
N LYS A 246 17.13 -14.66 20.01
CA LYS A 246 15.77 -14.66 19.43
C LYS A 246 15.81 -14.82 17.91
N LYS A 247 14.82 -15.54 17.35
CA LYS A 247 14.65 -15.68 15.89
C LYS A 247 13.77 -14.55 15.34
N MET A 248 14.07 -14.08 14.13
CA MET A 248 13.24 -13.18 13.35
C MET A 248 12.01 -13.90 12.78
N ALA A 249 12.24 -15.09 12.19
CA ALA A 249 11.19 -15.95 11.68
C ALA A 249 10.32 -16.51 12.82
N LYS A 250 9.08 -16.84 12.49
CA LYS A 250 8.23 -17.61 13.42
C LYS A 250 8.82 -19.02 13.55
N ALA A 251 8.76 -19.53 14.76
CA ALA A 251 9.10 -20.93 15.01
C ALA A 251 8.09 -21.85 14.35
#